data_058982dbc867b8ef37e702674a018ed1
#
_entry.id   058982dbc867b8ef37e702674a018ed1
#
_cell.length_a   1.000
_cell.length_b   1.000
_cell.length_c   1.000
_cell.angle_alpha   90.00
_cell.angle_beta   90.00
_cell.angle_gamma   90.00
#
_symmetry.space_group_name_H-M   'P 1'
#
loop_
_entity.id
_entity.type
_entity.pdbx_description
1 polymer ?
#
loop_
_entity_poly.entity_id
_entity_poly.type
_entity_poly.pdbx_seq_one_letter_code
_entity_poly.pdbx_strand_id
1 'polypeptide(L)'
;AAMPLFIGYFQMKKQGQAIREEGPKWHNSKAGTPTMGGLVFLIGSILTGIWVGAWQKQLTPTLFILLFVLALYGVIGFLDDFIKIFKKRNMGLNSKQKLIGQILGGIIFYLVYRSEGYPGVLNFFGLDLPLGIIYGIFALFWLVGFSNAVNLTDGIDGLVAGLGSISFAAYGLIAWHQHQYDVLIICLSVLGGLLGFFVYNRKPAKIFMGDVGSLALGGLLAAISIMLNQEWTLLLIGLIYVMETASVMLQVTSFKLT
;
A
#
# COMPACT_ATOMS: atom_id res chain seq x y z
N ALA A 1 5.86 -20.01 0.61
CA ALA A 1 5.27 -21.33 0.97
C ALA A 1 3.73 -21.26 1.05
N ALA A 2 3.12 -20.23 1.67
CA ALA A 2 1.66 -20.15 1.86
C ALA A 2 0.86 -19.82 0.59
N MET A 3 1.45 -19.12 -0.38
CA MET A 3 0.76 -18.63 -1.57
C MET A 3 0.10 -19.74 -2.42
N PRO A 4 0.74 -20.88 -2.73
CA PRO A 4 0.09 -21.95 -3.48
C PRO A 4 -1.15 -22.53 -2.79
N LEU A 5 -1.11 -22.67 -1.47
CA LEU A 5 -2.25 -23.16 -0.67
C LEU A 5 -3.41 -22.16 -0.73
N PHE A 6 -3.12 -20.87 -0.64
CA PHE A 6 -4.11 -19.80 -0.73
C PHE A 6 -4.77 -19.76 -2.13
N ILE A 7 -3.96 -19.83 -3.20
CA ILE A 7 -4.46 -19.92 -4.57
C ILE A 7 -5.38 -21.14 -4.75
N GLY A 8 -4.93 -22.33 -4.30
CA GLY A 8 -5.70 -23.57 -4.41
C GLY A 8 -7.04 -23.47 -3.68
N TYR A 9 -7.09 -22.87 -2.50
CA TYR A 9 -8.33 -22.66 -1.74
C TYR A 9 -9.34 -21.80 -2.52
N PHE A 10 -8.91 -20.66 -3.08
CA PHE A 10 -9.81 -19.77 -3.84
C PHE A 10 -10.27 -20.39 -5.15
N GLN A 11 -9.41 -21.15 -5.83
CA GLN A 11 -9.77 -21.90 -7.04
C GLN A 11 -10.83 -22.98 -6.76
N MET A 12 -10.67 -23.75 -5.68
CA MET A 12 -11.67 -24.74 -5.26
C MET A 12 -13.04 -24.12 -4.95
N LYS A 13 -13.05 -22.93 -4.37
CA LYS A 13 -14.29 -22.19 -4.05
C LYS A 13 -14.88 -21.45 -5.27
N LYS A 14 -14.23 -21.49 -6.45
CA LYS A 14 -14.62 -20.70 -7.65
C LYS A 14 -14.83 -19.23 -7.31
N GLN A 15 -14.03 -18.69 -6.40
CA GLN A 15 -14.06 -17.30 -5.96
C GLN A 15 -12.93 -16.55 -6.67
N GLY A 16 -13.25 -15.95 -7.81
CA GLY A 16 -12.35 -15.08 -8.57
C GLY A 16 -12.96 -13.71 -8.77
N GLN A 17 -12.16 -12.79 -9.27
CA GLN A 17 -12.61 -11.43 -9.54
C GLN A 17 -13.67 -11.41 -10.62
N ALA A 18 -14.79 -10.73 -10.36
CA ALA A 18 -15.77 -10.40 -11.40
C ALA A 18 -15.20 -9.25 -12.25
N ILE A 19 -15.22 -9.42 -13.59
CA ILE A 19 -14.74 -8.39 -14.51
C ILE A 19 -15.84 -7.34 -14.70
N ARG A 20 -15.45 -6.07 -14.75
CA ARG A 20 -16.35 -4.96 -15.08
C ARG A 20 -16.77 -5.09 -16.54
N GLU A 21 -18.06 -5.02 -16.83
CA GLU A 21 -18.62 -5.12 -18.19
C GLU A 21 -18.14 -3.97 -19.11
N GLU A 22 -17.77 -2.84 -18.52
CA GLU A 22 -17.31 -1.62 -19.21
C GLU A 22 -15.81 -1.68 -19.60
N GLY A 23 -15.09 -2.77 -19.26
CA GLY A 23 -13.65 -2.92 -19.53
C GLY A 23 -13.34 -3.48 -20.93
N PRO A 24 -12.06 -3.33 -21.39
CA PRO A 24 -11.63 -3.90 -22.66
C PRO A 24 -11.82 -5.42 -22.73
N LYS A 25 -12.28 -5.95 -23.85
CA LYS A 25 -12.63 -7.39 -24.04
C LYS A 25 -11.49 -8.38 -23.72
N TRP A 26 -10.22 -7.97 -23.81
CA TRP A 26 -9.07 -8.83 -23.46
C TRP A 26 -8.93 -9.07 -21.95
N HIS A 27 -9.63 -8.33 -21.10
CA HIS A 27 -9.71 -8.61 -19.66
C HIS A 27 -10.56 -9.86 -19.35
N ASN A 28 -11.39 -10.33 -20.28
CA ASN A 28 -12.22 -11.52 -20.07
C ASN A 28 -11.41 -12.80 -19.82
N SER A 29 -10.16 -12.87 -20.30
CA SER A 29 -9.24 -13.97 -20.00
C SER A 29 -8.79 -14.03 -18.54
N LYS A 30 -8.99 -12.95 -17.76
CA LYS A 30 -8.65 -12.84 -16.35
C LYS A 30 -9.82 -13.21 -15.42
N ALA A 31 -11.00 -13.51 -15.97
CA ALA A 31 -12.17 -13.91 -15.19
C ALA A 31 -11.85 -15.18 -14.38
N GLY A 32 -12.19 -15.16 -13.11
CA GLY A 32 -11.94 -16.30 -12.21
C GLY A 32 -10.54 -16.37 -11.62
N THR A 33 -9.61 -15.46 -11.95
CA THR A 33 -8.32 -15.37 -11.24
C THR A 33 -8.56 -14.98 -9.78
N PRO A 34 -8.01 -15.74 -8.80
CA PRO A 34 -8.10 -15.39 -7.39
C PRO A 34 -7.62 -13.97 -7.10
N THR A 35 -8.23 -13.31 -6.14
CA THR A 35 -7.80 -11.99 -5.63
C THR A 35 -7.44 -12.07 -4.15
N MET A 36 -7.14 -10.94 -3.51
CA MET A 36 -6.71 -10.83 -2.10
C MET A 36 -5.35 -11.48 -1.81
N GLY A 37 -4.49 -11.67 -2.79
CA GLY A 37 -3.12 -12.17 -2.59
C GLY A 37 -2.28 -11.28 -1.68
N GLY A 38 -2.67 -10.01 -1.56
CA GLY A 38 -2.11 -9.05 -0.61
C GLY A 38 -2.12 -9.55 0.82
N LEU A 39 -3.18 -10.24 1.25
CA LEU A 39 -3.33 -10.74 2.61
C LEU A 39 -2.14 -11.63 3.03
N VAL A 40 -1.68 -12.51 2.14
CA VAL A 40 -0.61 -13.47 2.45
C VAL A 40 0.72 -12.78 2.68
N PHE A 41 1.10 -11.86 1.80
CA PHE A 41 2.38 -11.17 1.98
C PHE A 41 2.33 -10.13 3.10
N LEU A 42 1.18 -9.47 3.36
CA LEU A 42 1.03 -8.54 4.48
C LEU A 42 1.21 -9.24 5.82
N ILE A 43 0.52 -10.37 6.03
CA ILE A 43 0.68 -11.17 7.26
C ILE A 43 2.14 -11.62 7.39
N GLY A 44 2.74 -12.13 6.31
CA GLY A 44 4.14 -12.52 6.31
C GLY A 44 5.07 -11.37 6.67
N SER A 45 4.85 -10.17 6.12
CA SER A 45 5.65 -8.97 6.39
C SER A 45 5.51 -8.49 7.83
N ILE A 46 4.28 -8.50 8.39
CA ILE A 46 4.03 -8.12 9.78
C ILE A 46 4.73 -9.09 10.74
N LEU A 47 4.55 -10.39 10.54
CA LEU A 47 5.19 -11.42 11.38
C LEU A 47 6.72 -11.35 11.31
N THR A 48 7.27 -11.16 10.10
CA THR A 48 8.72 -11.01 9.91
C THR A 48 9.23 -9.72 10.55
N GLY A 49 8.52 -8.61 10.38
CA GLY A 49 8.88 -7.32 10.98
C GLY A 49 8.92 -7.39 12.52
N ILE A 50 7.93 -8.00 13.15
CA ILE A 50 7.90 -8.20 14.60
C ILE A 50 9.03 -9.14 15.05
N TRP A 51 9.21 -10.27 14.36
CA TRP A 51 10.22 -11.26 14.71
C TRP A 51 11.65 -10.71 14.60
N VAL A 52 11.97 -10.06 13.46
CA VAL A 52 13.29 -9.45 13.23
C VAL A 52 13.48 -8.25 14.15
N GLY A 53 12.44 -7.42 14.36
CA GLY A 53 12.47 -6.30 15.30
C GLY A 53 12.78 -6.76 16.74
N ALA A 54 12.17 -7.86 17.18
CA ALA A 54 12.47 -8.45 18.49
C ALA A 54 13.91 -8.99 18.56
N TRP A 55 14.35 -9.71 17.54
CA TRP A 55 15.70 -10.26 17.49
C TRP A 55 16.78 -9.17 17.48
N GLN A 56 16.57 -8.10 16.72
CA GLN A 56 17.49 -6.96 16.59
C GLN A 56 17.32 -5.92 17.71
N LYS A 57 16.41 -6.14 18.66
CA LYS A 57 16.07 -5.18 19.74
C LYS A 57 15.60 -3.82 19.19
N GLN A 58 14.90 -3.85 18.06
CA GLN A 58 14.37 -2.67 17.34
C GLN A 58 12.84 -2.61 17.38
N LEU A 59 12.20 -3.15 18.45
CA LEU A 59 10.78 -2.98 18.70
C LEU A 59 10.51 -1.55 19.24
N THR A 60 10.64 -0.58 18.35
CA THR A 60 10.45 0.84 18.63
C THR A 60 9.00 1.27 18.38
N PRO A 61 8.54 2.39 18.93
CA PRO A 61 7.24 2.98 18.56
C PRO A 61 7.14 3.24 17.06
N THR A 62 8.24 3.64 16.40
CA THR A 62 8.31 3.82 14.94
C THR A 62 7.97 2.54 14.19
N LEU A 63 8.57 1.40 14.56
CA LEU A 63 8.23 0.12 13.93
C LEU A 63 6.75 -0.22 14.14
N PHE A 64 6.24 -0.05 15.37
CA PHE A 64 4.84 -0.37 15.67
C PHE A 64 3.85 0.51 14.90
N ILE A 65 4.11 1.82 14.75
CA ILE A 65 3.19 2.68 13.99
C ILE A 65 3.21 2.36 12.49
N LEU A 66 4.36 1.98 11.92
CA LEU A 66 4.44 1.54 10.53
C LEU A 66 3.72 0.19 10.31
N LEU A 67 3.88 -0.76 11.23
CA LEU A 67 3.12 -2.02 11.21
C LEU A 67 1.62 -1.77 11.38
N PHE A 68 1.23 -0.82 12.22
CA PHE A 68 -0.16 -0.40 12.38
C PHE A 68 -0.74 0.18 11.10
N VAL A 69 -0.03 1.09 10.41
CA VAL A 69 -0.47 1.64 9.12
C VAL A 69 -0.63 0.52 8.10
N LEU A 70 0.36 -0.37 7.99
CA LEU A 70 0.30 -1.53 7.09
C LEU A 70 -0.93 -2.40 7.37
N ALA A 71 -1.18 -2.71 8.64
CA ALA A 71 -2.31 -3.54 9.06
C ALA A 71 -3.65 -2.83 8.83
N LEU A 72 -3.79 -1.56 9.25
CA LEU A 72 -5.06 -0.84 9.18
C LEU A 72 -5.50 -0.60 7.73
N TYR A 73 -4.59 -0.11 6.88
CA TYR A 73 -4.91 0.09 5.47
C TYR A 73 -5.15 -1.24 4.75
N GLY A 74 -4.45 -2.30 5.18
CA GLY A 74 -4.72 -3.67 4.75
C GLY A 74 -6.12 -4.14 5.15
N VAL A 75 -6.57 -3.85 6.37
CA VAL A 75 -7.93 -4.19 6.83
C VAL A 75 -8.99 -3.43 6.04
N ILE A 76 -8.78 -2.14 5.74
CA ILE A 76 -9.71 -1.38 4.90
C ILE A 76 -9.85 -2.04 3.52
N GLY A 77 -8.74 -2.39 2.88
CA GLY A 77 -8.74 -3.08 1.60
C GLY A 77 -9.33 -4.50 1.69
N PHE A 78 -9.04 -5.21 2.77
CA PHE A 78 -9.63 -6.53 3.04
C PHE A 78 -11.15 -6.47 3.13
N LEU A 79 -11.71 -5.51 3.86
CA LEU A 79 -13.16 -5.33 3.97
C LEU A 79 -13.79 -5.02 2.60
N ASP A 80 -13.12 -4.23 1.78
CA ASP A 80 -13.58 -3.92 0.43
C ASP A 80 -13.62 -5.17 -0.46
N ASP A 81 -12.51 -5.90 -0.53
CA ASP A 81 -12.40 -7.12 -1.32
C ASP A 81 -13.34 -8.22 -0.80
N PHE A 82 -13.44 -8.37 0.52
CA PHE A 82 -14.33 -9.34 1.16
C PHE A 82 -15.79 -9.10 0.77
N ILE A 83 -16.26 -7.84 0.83
CA ILE A 83 -17.61 -7.49 0.46
C ILE A 83 -17.87 -7.80 -1.03
N LYS A 84 -16.92 -7.51 -1.93
CA LYS A 84 -17.02 -7.82 -3.36
C LYS A 84 -17.21 -9.33 -3.59
N ILE A 85 -16.38 -10.14 -2.92
CA ILE A 85 -16.39 -11.60 -3.08
C ILE A 85 -17.67 -12.21 -2.49
N PHE A 86 -18.01 -11.87 -1.24
CA PHE A 86 -19.15 -12.48 -0.54
C PHE A 86 -20.50 -12.07 -1.14
N LYS A 87 -20.63 -10.80 -1.54
CA LYS A 87 -21.88 -10.31 -2.16
C LYS A 87 -21.92 -10.56 -3.66
N LYS A 88 -20.89 -11.17 -4.25
CA LYS A 88 -20.76 -11.46 -5.70
C LYS A 88 -21.13 -10.25 -6.56
N ARG A 89 -20.62 -9.07 -6.18
CA ARG A 89 -20.87 -7.81 -6.89
C ARG A 89 -19.57 -7.03 -7.02
N ASN A 90 -19.50 -6.15 -8.04
CA ASN A 90 -18.33 -5.32 -8.31
C ASN A 90 -18.15 -4.15 -7.33
N MET A 91 -19.11 -3.92 -6.43
CA MET A 91 -19.07 -2.82 -5.46
C MET A 91 -18.73 -3.36 -4.06
N GLY A 92 -17.59 -2.95 -3.52
CA GLY A 92 -17.16 -3.17 -2.15
C GLY A 92 -17.67 -2.08 -1.19
N LEU A 93 -16.76 -1.50 -0.41
CA LEU A 93 -17.03 -0.30 0.38
C LEU A 93 -17.27 0.89 -0.55
N ASN A 94 -18.14 1.81 -0.14
CA ASN A 94 -18.27 3.04 -0.89
C ASN A 94 -17.04 3.95 -0.68
N SER A 95 -16.80 4.88 -1.62
CA SER A 95 -15.63 5.77 -1.58
C SER A 95 -15.53 6.57 -0.28
N LYS A 96 -16.68 6.97 0.31
CA LYS A 96 -16.70 7.71 1.58
C LYS A 96 -16.25 6.84 2.76
N GLN A 97 -16.67 5.57 2.80
CA GLN A 97 -16.27 4.63 3.85
C GLN A 97 -14.77 4.35 3.82
N LYS A 98 -14.21 4.11 2.62
CA LYS A 98 -12.76 3.96 2.45
C LYS A 98 -12.02 5.21 2.92
N LEU A 99 -12.46 6.38 2.48
CA LEU A 99 -11.83 7.65 2.81
C LEU A 99 -11.86 7.93 4.32
N ILE A 100 -12.98 7.68 5.00
CA ILE A 100 -13.10 7.84 6.45
C ILE A 100 -12.10 6.93 7.17
N GLY A 101 -12.02 5.65 6.78
CA GLY A 101 -11.06 4.71 7.36
C GLY A 101 -9.61 5.16 7.17
N GLN A 102 -9.26 5.61 5.97
CA GLN A 102 -7.92 6.13 5.64
C GLN A 102 -7.59 7.39 6.44
N ILE A 103 -8.53 8.33 6.58
CA ILE A 103 -8.35 9.56 7.38
C ILE A 103 -8.16 9.21 8.85
N LEU A 104 -8.99 8.32 9.41
CA LEU A 104 -8.84 7.89 10.81
C LEU A 104 -7.47 7.25 11.05
N GLY A 105 -7.01 6.38 10.15
CA GLY A 105 -5.67 5.80 10.21
C GLY A 105 -4.57 6.85 10.14
N GLY A 106 -4.71 7.84 9.27
CA GLY A 106 -3.77 8.94 9.15
C GLY A 106 -3.74 9.84 10.39
N ILE A 107 -4.89 10.10 11.01
CA ILE A 107 -4.97 10.84 12.28
C ILE A 107 -4.22 10.09 13.38
N ILE A 108 -4.48 8.79 13.55
CA ILE A 108 -3.79 7.98 14.56
C ILE A 108 -2.27 7.96 14.30
N PHE A 109 -1.86 7.76 13.04
CA PHE A 109 -0.45 7.85 12.65
C PHE A 109 0.16 9.19 13.08
N TYR A 110 -0.49 10.32 12.73
CA TYR A 110 0.03 11.64 13.03
C TYR A 110 0.10 11.93 14.53
N LEU A 111 -0.91 11.50 15.32
CA LEU A 111 -0.91 11.65 16.76
C LEU A 111 0.26 10.90 17.41
N VAL A 112 0.52 9.65 16.99
CA VAL A 112 1.67 8.87 17.47
C VAL A 112 2.98 9.51 17.02
N TYR A 113 3.09 9.91 15.76
CA TYR A 113 4.24 10.63 15.21
C TYR A 113 4.62 11.84 16.08
N ARG A 114 3.62 12.65 16.47
CA ARG A 114 3.82 13.82 17.31
C ARG A 114 4.13 13.48 18.78
N SER A 115 3.54 12.41 19.32
CA SER A 115 3.80 11.97 20.70
C SER A 115 5.21 11.44 20.90
N GLU A 116 5.81 10.87 19.85
CA GLU A 116 7.21 10.43 19.84
C GLU A 116 8.21 11.59 19.62
N GLY A 117 7.72 12.84 19.57
CA GLY A 117 8.58 14.03 19.48
C GLY A 117 9.03 14.38 18.06
N TYR A 118 8.55 13.71 17.05
CA TYR A 118 8.89 14.05 15.66
C TYR A 118 8.39 15.46 15.30
N PRO A 119 9.22 16.29 14.62
CA PRO A 119 8.86 17.66 14.30
C PRO A 119 7.80 17.74 13.19
N GLY A 120 6.90 18.73 13.29
CA GLY A 120 5.99 19.07 12.19
C GLY A 120 6.69 19.93 11.14
N VAL A 121 7.74 19.38 10.54
CA VAL A 121 8.63 20.08 9.59
C VAL A 121 8.65 19.31 8.28
N LEU A 122 8.39 20.01 7.19
CA LEU A 122 8.51 19.46 5.84
C LEU A 122 9.87 19.87 5.28
N ASN A 123 10.71 18.88 4.99
CA ASN A 123 11.99 19.14 4.33
C ASN A 123 11.79 19.26 2.82
N PHE A 124 12.00 20.45 2.28
CA PHE A 124 11.88 20.73 0.85
C PHE A 124 13.28 20.94 0.26
N PHE A 125 13.89 19.87 -0.28
CA PHE A 125 15.21 19.90 -0.89
C PHE A 125 16.30 20.57 -0.01
N GLY A 126 16.29 20.27 1.28
CA GLY A 126 17.25 20.82 2.24
C GLY A 126 16.79 22.10 2.94
N LEU A 127 15.61 22.63 2.61
CA LEU A 127 14.96 23.73 3.32
C LEU A 127 13.91 23.15 4.28
N ASP A 128 14.10 23.36 5.56
CA ASP A 128 13.16 22.95 6.58
C ASP A 128 12.03 23.98 6.73
N LEU A 129 10.82 23.57 6.36
CA LEU A 129 9.61 24.37 6.48
C LEU A 129 8.84 23.93 7.75
N PRO A 130 8.86 24.72 8.83
CA PRO A 130 8.14 24.40 10.06
C PRO A 130 6.65 24.68 9.87
N LEU A 131 5.89 23.66 9.49
CA LEU A 131 4.44 23.74 9.24
C LEU A 131 3.59 23.56 10.51
N GLY A 132 4.18 23.07 11.60
CA GLY A 132 3.46 22.84 12.85
C GLY A 132 2.22 21.95 12.67
N ILE A 133 1.04 22.44 13.03
CA ILE A 133 -0.22 21.71 12.90
C ILE A 133 -0.64 21.46 11.43
N ILE A 134 -0.23 22.34 10.51
CA ILE A 134 -0.52 22.21 9.08
C ILE A 134 0.17 20.96 8.50
N TYR A 135 1.31 20.57 9.09
CA TYR A 135 1.98 19.32 8.71
C TYR A 135 1.07 18.09 8.91
N GLY A 136 0.16 18.11 9.90
CA GLY A 136 -0.83 17.05 10.07
C GLY A 136 -1.78 16.93 8.88
N ILE A 137 -2.24 18.06 8.33
CA ILE A 137 -3.09 18.08 7.14
C ILE A 137 -2.31 17.52 5.93
N PHE A 138 -1.05 17.92 5.78
CA PHE A 138 -0.16 17.38 4.75
C PHE A 138 0.00 15.86 4.91
N ALA A 139 0.30 15.37 6.12
CA ALA A 139 0.48 13.94 6.40
C ALA A 139 -0.78 13.13 6.05
N LEU A 140 -1.98 13.64 6.42
CA LEU A 140 -3.25 13.01 6.05
C LEU A 140 -3.43 12.94 4.54
N PHE A 141 -3.22 14.05 3.85
CA PHE A 141 -3.30 14.10 2.38
C PHE A 141 -2.30 13.13 1.75
N TRP A 142 -1.08 13.02 2.30
CA TRP A 142 -0.01 12.17 1.80
C TRP A 142 -0.35 10.69 1.93
N LEU A 143 -0.80 10.27 3.13
CA LEU A 143 -1.19 8.86 3.37
C LEU A 143 -2.39 8.46 2.51
N VAL A 144 -3.44 9.27 2.49
CA VAL A 144 -4.65 9.01 1.70
C VAL A 144 -4.33 9.03 0.20
N GLY A 145 -3.56 10.02 -0.24
CA GLY A 145 -3.17 10.19 -1.63
C GLY A 145 -2.40 8.98 -2.18
N PHE A 146 -1.31 8.61 -1.52
CA PHE A 146 -0.48 7.48 -1.97
C PHE A 146 -1.17 6.12 -1.78
N SER A 147 -1.98 5.94 -0.74
CA SER A 147 -2.80 4.73 -0.60
C SER A 147 -3.70 4.53 -1.82
N ASN A 148 -4.39 5.57 -2.25
CA ASN A 148 -5.25 5.50 -3.44
C ASN A 148 -4.44 5.45 -4.75
N ALA A 149 -3.29 6.13 -4.83
CA ALA A 149 -2.44 6.12 -6.02
C ALA A 149 -1.91 4.71 -6.33
N VAL A 150 -1.40 4.00 -5.31
CA VAL A 150 -0.94 2.61 -5.49
C VAL A 150 -2.11 1.69 -5.85
N ASN A 151 -3.29 1.91 -5.24
CA ASN A 151 -4.49 1.14 -5.57
C ASN A 151 -4.95 1.36 -7.02
N LEU A 152 -4.92 2.59 -7.52
CA LEU A 152 -5.24 2.88 -8.92
C LEU A 152 -4.23 2.26 -9.91
N THR A 153 -2.97 2.11 -9.50
CA THR A 153 -1.91 1.50 -10.31
C THR A 153 -2.04 -0.03 -10.39
N ASP A 154 -2.79 -0.68 -9.48
CA ASP A 154 -2.94 -2.16 -9.42
C ASP A 154 -3.91 -2.70 -10.49
N GLY A 155 -3.74 -2.24 -11.73
CA GLY A 155 -4.55 -2.68 -12.89
C GLY A 155 -3.85 -3.68 -13.81
N ILE A 156 -2.54 -3.88 -13.69
CA ILE A 156 -1.71 -4.69 -14.58
C ILE A 156 -0.95 -5.75 -13.80
N ASP A 157 -0.94 -6.98 -14.34
CA ASP A 157 -0.25 -8.14 -13.75
C ASP A 157 1.22 -7.82 -13.42
N GLY A 158 1.59 -7.93 -12.16
CA GLY A 158 2.94 -7.72 -11.66
C GLY A 158 3.38 -6.27 -11.49
N LEU A 159 2.63 -5.29 -11.95
CA LEU A 159 3.06 -3.88 -11.96
C LEU A 159 3.30 -3.36 -10.54
N VAL A 160 2.31 -3.40 -9.66
CA VAL A 160 2.44 -2.88 -8.30
C VAL A 160 3.42 -3.72 -7.47
N ALA A 161 3.44 -5.04 -7.65
CA ALA A 161 4.41 -5.89 -6.96
C ALA A 161 5.86 -5.58 -7.37
N GLY A 162 6.11 -5.32 -8.66
CA GLY A 162 7.41 -4.90 -9.17
C GLY A 162 7.81 -3.50 -8.69
N LEU A 163 6.95 -2.50 -8.92
CA LEU A 163 7.20 -1.12 -8.50
C LEU A 163 7.37 -1.00 -6.98
N GLY A 164 6.51 -1.67 -6.21
CA GLY A 164 6.61 -1.72 -4.75
C GLY A 164 7.94 -2.31 -4.28
N SER A 165 8.40 -3.40 -4.92
CA SER A 165 9.72 -3.98 -4.61
C SER A 165 10.84 -2.96 -4.80
N ILE A 166 10.82 -2.18 -5.87
CA ILE A 166 11.80 -1.11 -6.12
C ILE A 166 11.66 -0.01 -5.07
N SER A 167 10.43 0.44 -4.79
CA SER A 167 10.17 1.53 -3.84
C SER A 167 10.60 1.18 -2.42
N PHE A 168 10.26 -0.02 -1.93
CA PHE A 168 10.68 -0.47 -0.59
C PHE A 168 12.18 -0.75 -0.51
N ALA A 169 12.83 -1.21 -1.58
CA ALA A 169 14.28 -1.33 -1.64
C ALA A 169 14.95 0.05 -1.54
N ALA A 170 14.46 1.05 -2.28
CA ALA A 170 14.98 2.41 -2.25
C ALA A 170 14.86 3.04 -0.86
N TYR A 171 13.66 2.95 -0.23
CA TYR A 171 13.48 3.45 1.14
C TYR A 171 14.27 2.63 2.17
N GLY A 172 14.47 1.35 1.96
CA GLY A 172 15.37 0.53 2.77
C GLY A 172 16.81 1.04 2.73
N LEU A 173 17.32 1.43 1.56
CA LEU A 173 18.65 2.04 1.42
C LEU A 173 18.73 3.40 2.13
N ILE A 174 17.70 4.25 2.02
CA ILE A 174 17.64 5.52 2.72
C ILE A 174 17.63 5.30 4.23
N ALA A 175 16.79 4.40 4.73
CA ALA A 175 16.71 4.04 6.15
C ALA A 175 18.06 3.50 6.66
N TRP A 176 18.73 2.66 5.91
CA TRP A 176 20.07 2.17 6.24
C TRP A 176 21.09 3.31 6.32
N HIS A 177 21.11 4.20 5.35
CA HIS A 177 22.00 5.37 5.35
C HIS A 177 21.74 6.31 6.53
N GLN A 178 20.47 6.46 6.93
CA GLN A 178 20.07 7.27 8.08
C GLN A 178 20.21 6.53 9.43
N HIS A 179 20.67 5.29 9.44
CA HIS A 179 20.77 4.41 10.62
C HIS A 179 19.41 4.18 11.31
N GLN A 180 18.29 4.31 10.60
CA GLN A 180 16.94 4.00 11.09
C GLN A 180 16.61 2.52 10.83
N TYR A 181 17.16 1.64 11.68
CA TYR A 181 17.09 0.20 11.49
C TYR A 181 15.68 -0.38 11.67
N ASP A 182 14.84 0.24 12.46
CA ASP A 182 13.43 -0.11 12.62
C ASP A 182 12.64 0.10 11.31
N VAL A 183 12.86 1.23 10.63
CA VAL A 183 12.30 1.48 9.29
C VAL A 183 12.90 0.54 8.24
N LEU A 184 14.21 0.25 8.32
CA LEU A 184 14.84 -0.73 7.45
C LEU A 184 14.20 -2.11 7.56
N ILE A 185 13.92 -2.57 8.80
CA ILE A 185 13.30 -3.88 9.06
C ILE A 185 11.95 -4.00 8.34
N ILE A 186 11.08 -2.98 8.44
CA ILE A 186 9.78 -3.05 7.77
C ILE A 186 9.92 -2.99 6.25
N CYS A 187 10.83 -2.15 5.73
CA CYS A 187 11.11 -2.10 4.29
C CYS A 187 11.54 -3.45 3.73
N LEU A 188 12.50 -4.12 4.39
CA LEU A 188 13.01 -5.43 3.95
C LEU A 188 11.98 -6.54 4.14
N SER A 189 11.16 -6.48 5.18
CA SER A 189 10.08 -7.44 5.42
C SER A 189 9.03 -7.39 4.32
N VAL A 190 8.62 -6.17 3.93
CA VAL A 190 7.64 -5.96 2.84
C VAL A 190 8.27 -6.30 1.49
N LEU A 191 9.52 -5.90 1.25
CA LEU A 191 10.26 -6.26 0.03
C LEU A 191 10.31 -7.78 -0.17
N GLY A 192 10.68 -8.54 0.86
CA GLY A 192 10.70 -10.01 0.81
C GLY A 192 9.31 -10.60 0.52
N GLY A 193 8.27 -10.05 1.15
CA GLY A 193 6.87 -10.41 0.91
C GLY A 193 6.45 -10.16 -0.54
N LEU A 194 6.78 -8.97 -1.08
CA LEU A 194 6.47 -8.58 -2.45
C LEU A 194 7.20 -9.42 -3.49
N LEU A 195 8.49 -9.69 -3.30
CA LEU A 195 9.25 -10.56 -4.21
C LEU A 195 8.67 -11.98 -4.24
N GLY A 196 8.27 -12.51 -3.08
CA GLY A 196 7.59 -13.80 -3.00
C GLY A 196 6.21 -13.79 -3.67
N PHE A 197 5.45 -12.70 -3.55
CA PHE A 197 4.16 -12.50 -4.21
C PHE A 197 4.32 -12.32 -5.73
N PHE A 198 5.31 -11.57 -6.19
CA PHE A 198 5.57 -11.27 -7.60
C PHE A 198 5.72 -12.53 -8.45
N VAL A 199 6.30 -13.60 -7.90
CA VAL A 199 6.43 -14.90 -8.60
C VAL A 199 5.08 -15.44 -9.09
N TYR A 200 3.99 -15.16 -8.36
CA TYR A 200 2.63 -15.61 -8.67
C TYR A 200 1.78 -14.54 -9.36
N ASN A 201 2.14 -13.27 -9.21
CA ASN A 201 1.39 -12.13 -9.74
C ASN A 201 1.92 -11.66 -11.12
N ARG A 202 3.17 -12.01 -11.50
CA ARG A 202 3.71 -11.69 -12.83
C ARG A 202 2.87 -12.32 -13.94
N LYS A 203 2.84 -11.69 -15.09
CA LYS A 203 2.06 -12.11 -16.27
C LYS A 203 2.44 -13.51 -16.78
N PRO A 204 1.49 -14.45 -16.99
CA PRO A 204 0.08 -14.33 -16.63
C PRO A 204 -0.13 -14.52 -15.13
N ALA A 205 -0.89 -13.61 -14.49
CA ALA A 205 -1.10 -13.64 -13.05
C ALA A 205 -1.93 -14.84 -12.61
N LYS A 206 -1.43 -15.57 -11.60
CA LYS A 206 -2.15 -16.68 -10.92
C LYS A 206 -3.00 -16.18 -9.76
N ILE A 207 -2.75 -14.96 -9.30
CA ILE A 207 -3.47 -14.29 -8.22
C ILE A 207 -3.27 -12.77 -8.33
N PHE A 208 -4.32 -12.00 -8.05
CA PHE A 208 -4.26 -10.53 -7.97
C PHE A 208 -3.99 -10.08 -6.53
N MET A 209 -3.38 -8.90 -6.40
CA MET A 209 -3.04 -8.32 -5.12
C MET A 209 -4.30 -7.96 -4.33
N GLY A 210 -5.25 -7.30 -4.96
CA GLY A 210 -6.47 -6.78 -4.36
C GLY A 210 -6.24 -5.48 -3.59
N ASP A 211 -7.36 -4.85 -3.21
CA ASP A 211 -7.33 -3.61 -2.42
C ASP A 211 -6.63 -3.81 -1.08
N VAL A 212 -6.69 -5.03 -0.52
CA VAL A 212 -5.99 -5.40 0.72
C VAL A 212 -4.48 -5.13 0.63
N GLY A 213 -3.85 -5.44 -0.49
CA GLY A 213 -2.41 -5.22 -0.66
C GLY A 213 -2.09 -3.80 -1.09
N SER A 214 -2.77 -3.31 -2.13
CA SER A 214 -2.42 -2.04 -2.76
C SER A 214 -2.67 -0.82 -1.87
N LEU A 215 -3.78 -0.77 -1.10
CA LEU A 215 -4.02 0.31 -0.13
C LEU A 215 -2.97 0.30 0.99
N ALA A 216 -2.64 -0.89 1.49
CA ALA A 216 -1.65 -1.05 2.55
C ALA A 216 -0.25 -0.58 2.13
N LEU A 217 0.19 -0.96 0.92
CA LEU A 217 1.50 -0.57 0.40
C LEU A 217 1.62 0.94 0.20
N GLY A 218 0.58 1.57 -0.38
CA GLY A 218 0.58 3.00 -0.61
C GLY A 218 0.59 3.82 0.69
N GLY A 219 -0.25 3.42 1.67
CA GLY A 219 -0.26 4.05 2.99
C GLY A 219 1.07 3.88 3.73
N LEU A 220 1.68 2.69 3.66
CA LEU A 220 2.97 2.43 4.28
C LEU A 220 4.12 3.21 3.61
N LEU A 221 4.17 3.32 2.28
CA LEU A 221 5.17 4.13 1.57
C LEU A 221 5.10 5.59 1.99
N ALA A 222 3.89 6.15 2.09
CA ALA A 222 3.68 7.50 2.58
C ALA A 222 4.15 7.66 4.04
N ALA A 223 3.81 6.71 4.92
CA ALA A 223 4.24 6.73 6.32
C ALA A 223 5.77 6.64 6.46
N ILE A 224 6.42 5.75 5.70
CA ILE A 224 7.88 5.62 5.68
C ILE A 224 8.54 6.91 5.21
N SER A 225 8.03 7.54 4.15
CA SER A 225 8.60 8.80 3.64
C SER A 225 8.56 9.92 4.67
N ILE A 226 7.47 10.00 5.46
CA ILE A 226 7.32 10.93 6.58
C ILE A 226 8.30 10.60 7.72
N MET A 227 8.40 9.31 8.11
CA MET A 227 9.31 8.89 9.20
C MET A 227 10.77 9.18 8.88
N LEU A 228 11.16 9.07 7.62
CA LEU A 228 12.52 9.35 7.16
C LEU A 228 12.75 10.83 6.84
N ASN A 229 11.73 11.70 6.96
CA ASN A 229 11.75 13.09 6.51
C ASN A 229 12.20 13.23 5.05
N GLN A 230 11.66 12.34 4.21
CA GLN A 230 11.99 12.19 2.79
C GLN A 230 10.72 12.11 1.95
N GLU A 231 9.75 13.00 2.21
CA GLU A 231 8.44 12.98 1.56
C GLU A 231 8.56 13.19 0.05
N TRP A 232 9.38 14.15 -0.36
CA TRP A 232 9.55 14.49 -1.78
C TRP A 232 10.22 13.40 -2.61
N THR A 233 11.06 12.58 -1.97
CA THR A 233 11.66 11.43 -2.66
C THR A 233 10.60 10.43 -3.10
N LEU A 234 9.43 10.38 -2.41
CA LEU A 234 8.33 9.52 -2.80
C LEU A 234 7.72 9.91 -4.15
N LEU A 235 7.75 11.20 -4.53
CA LEU A 235 7.32 11.61 -5.87
C LEU A 235 8.24 11.07 -6.96
N LEU A 236 9.55 10.89 -6.66
CA LEU A 236 10.51 10.32 -7.60
C LEU A 236 10.48 8.80 -7.58
N ILE A 237 10.58 8.20 -6.38
CA ILE A 237 10.56 6.73 -6.20
C ILE A 237 9.22 6.15 -6.65
N GLY A 238 8.13 6.86 -6.37
CA GLY A 238 6.75 6.50 -6.71
C GLY A 238 6.21 7.21 -7.95
N LEU A 239 7.07 7.73 -8.83
CA LEU A 239 6.66 8.55 -9.98
C LEU A 239 5.57 7.89 -10.83
N ILE A 240 5.67 6.58 -11.04
CA ILE A 240 4.68 5.84 -11.83
C ILE A 240 3.31 5.86 -11.14
N TYR A 241 3.23 5.73 -9.81
CA TYR A 241 1.96 5.83 -9.09
C TYR A 241 1.31 7.21 -9.27
N VAL A 242 2.14 8.26 -9.24
CA VAL A 242 1.69 9.64 -9.43
C VAL A 242 1.19 9.85 -10.86
N MET A 243 1.94 9.37 -11.86
CA MET A 243 1.58 9.50 -13.28
C MET A 243 0.30 8.72 -13.63
N GLU A 244 0.16 7.48 -13.14
CA GLU A 244 -1.06 6.68 -13.33
C GLU A 244 -2.26 7.37 -12.69
N THR A 245 -2.13 7.88 -11.47
CA THR A 245 -3.20 8.61 -10.79
C THR A 245 -3.59 9.87 -11.56
N ALA A 246 -2.62 10.66 -12.01
CA ALA A 246 -2.86 11.86 -12.82
C ALA A 246 -3.58 11.51 -14.13
N SER A 247 -3.14 10.45 -14.82
CA SER A 247 -3.75 9.96 -16.04
C SER A 247 -5.22 9.56 -15.82
N VAL A 248 -5.52 8.78 -14.78
CA VAL A 248 -6.89 8.38 -14.45
C VAL A 248 -7.76 9.60 -14.11
N MET A 249 -7.23 10.54 -13.32
CA MET A 249 -7.98 11.77 -12.97
C MET A 249 -8.31 12.61 -14.21
N LEU A 250 -7.36 12.78 -15.13
CA LEU A 250 -7.57 13.51 -16.39
C LEU A 250 -8.61 12.81 -17.28
N GLN A 251 -8.53 11.49 -17.43
CA GLN A 251 -9.48 10.71 -18.23
C GLN A 251 -10.90 10.80 -17.67
N VAL A 252 -11.08 10.61 -16.36
CA VAL A 252 -12.40 10.70 -15.70
C VAL A 252 -12.97 12.11 -15.80
N THR A 253 -12.14 13.14 -15.66
CA THR A 253 -12.58 14.52 -15.75
C THR A 253 -12.99 14.87 -17.18
N SER A 254 -12.19 14.48 -18.18
CA SER A 254 -12.52 14.65 -19.61
C SER A 254 -13.84 13.96 -19.99
N PHE A 255 -14.02 12.72 -19.55
CA PHE A 255 -15.24 11.96 -19.82
C PHE A 255 -16.51 12.54 -19.19
N LYS A 256 -16.40 13.26 -18.07
CA LYS A 256 -17.53 13.93 -17.41
C LYS A 256 -17.87 15.29 -18.03
N LEU A 257 -16.94 15.88 -18.76
CA LEU A 257 -17.09 17.22 -19.39
C LEU A 257 -17.54 17.09 -20.87
N THR A 258 -17.41 15.91 -21.47
CA THR A 258 -17.88 15.59 -22.84
C THR A 258 -19.17 14.81 -22.79
#